data_20864d5e47b1bb0e4c500e25ddf72946
#
_entry.id   20864d5e47b1bb0e4c500e25ddf72946
#
_cell.length_a   1.000
_cell.length_b   1.000
_cell.length_c   1.000
_cell.angle_alpha   90.00
_cell.angle_beta   90.00
_cell.angle_gamma   90.00
#
_symmetry.space_group_name_H-M   'P 1'
#
loop_
_entity.id
_entity.type
_entity.pdbx_description
1 polymer ?
#
loop_
_entity_poly.entity_id
_entity_poly.type
_entity_poly.pdbx_seq_one_letter_code
_entity_poly.pdbx_strand_id
1 'polypeptide(L)'
;MSVLKKPPRAWQRMLSGRRLDILNPSPLDVEIEDIAHGLARVARWNGQTRGGVSFSVAQHSVLVAEILGLLDPAAPARWRLFALLHDAPEYVIGDMISPFKAALGEVYREVEDRLSRAILQRFSITPDPPLALARITKQADRVSAFFEATLYAGFDKHEAETLFGAPEIELRRVEKWLAPMLPEQAQALFLEKFRTYEKGL
;
A
#
# COMPACT_ATOMS: atom_id res chain seq x y z
N MET A 1 26.40 -33.74 19.66
CA MET A 1 25.21 -33.84 18.82
C MET A 1 24.55 -32.46 18.76
N SER A 2 24.69 -31.75 17.64
CA SER A 2 24.02 -30.45 17.44
C SER A 2 22.54 -30.71 17.30
N VAL A 3 21.73 -30.23 18.23
CA VAL A 3 20.27 -30.23 18.12
C VAL A 3 19.94 -29.24 17.00
N LEU A 4 19.59 -29.74 15.82
CA LEU A 4 19.05 -28.94 14.74
C LEU A 4 17.80 -28.24 15.27
N LYS A 5 17.93 -26.94 15.64
CA LYS A 5 16.78 -26.12 16.01
C LYS A 5 15.83 -26.11 14.82
N LYS A 6 14.58 -26.54 15.03
CA LYS A 6 13.52 -26.36 14.03
C LYS A 6 13.53 -24.90 13.58
N PRO A 7 13.47 -24.62 12.26
CA PRO A 7 13.36 -23.25 11.80
C PRO A 7 12.15 -22.56 12.47
N PRO A 8 12.23 -21.27 12.79
CA PRO A 8 11.12 -20.56 13.40
C PRO A 8 9.90 -20.61 12.47
N ARG A 9 8.70 -20.58 13.05
CA ARG A 9 7.46 -20.49 12.29
C ARG A 9 7.47 -19.20 11.47
N ALA A 10 7.44 -19.32 10.14
CA ALA A 10 7.48 -18.19 9.21
C ALA A 10 6.16 -18.04 8.41
N TRP A 11 5.03 -18.54 8.91
CA TRP A 11 3.74 -18.44 8.26
C TRP A 11 2.69 -17.78 9.15
N GLN A 12 1.74 -17.10 8.52
CA GLN A 12 0.59 -16.48 9.17
C GLN A 12 -0.71 -17.14 8.70
N ARG A 13 -1.65 -17.35 9.63
CA ARG A 13 -3.02 -17.75 9.30
C ARG A 13 -3.80 -16.51 8.89
N MET A 14 -4.38 -16.54 7.69
CA MET A 14 -5.23 -15.48 7.16
C MET A 14 -6.71 -15.76 7.49
N LEU A 15 -7.57 -14.74 7.44
CA LEU A 15 -9.00 -14.87 7.69
C LEU A 15 -9.71 -15.73 6.64
N SER A 16 -9.25 -15.72 5.39
CA SER A 16 -9.71 -16.62 4.33
C SER A 16 -9.48 -18.10 4.63
N GLY A 17 -8.66 -18.40 5.64
CA GLY A 17 -8.25 -19.76 5.95
C GLY A 17 -6.92 -20.14 5.30
N ARG A 18 -6.34 -19.33 4.44
CA ARG A 18 -5.02 -19.56 3.84
C ARG A 18 -3.91 -19.55 4.90
N ARG A 19 -2.79 -20.16 4.57
CA ARG A 19 -1.54 -20.14 5.36
C ARG A 19 -0.48 -19.50 4.49
N LEU A 20 -0.27 -18.22 4.69
CA LEU A 20 0.74 -17.46 3.96
C LEU A 20 2.12 -17.72 4.58
N ASP A 21 3.05 -18.25 3.82
CA ASP A 21 4.47 -18.29 4.18
C ASP A 21 5.09 -16.91 3.90
N ILE A 22 5.61 -16.25 4.93
CA ILE A 22 6.14 -14.88 4.82
C ILE A 22 7.51 -14.87 4.14
N LEU A 23 8.29 -15.94 4.30
CA LEU A 23 9.64 -16.03 3.74
C LEU A 23 9.64 -16.59 2.32
N ASN A 24 8.63 -17.39 1.97
CA ASN A 24 8.47 -17.98 0.65
C ASN A 24 6.99 -17.94 0.21
N PRO A 25 6.41 -16.74 0.00
CA PRO A 25 4.99 -16.60 -0.29
C PRO A 25 4.63 -17.21 -1.65
N SER A 26 3.52 -17.96 -1.67
CA SER A 26 2.93 -18.49 -2.90
C SER A 26 1.81 -17.56 -3.38
N PRO A 27 1.72 -17.23 -4.69
CA PRO A 27 0.57 -16.51 -5.24
C PRO A 27 -0.78 -17.19 -4.95
N LEU A 28 -0.80 -18.51 -4.77
CA LEU A 28 -2.01 -19.27 -4.47
C LEU A 28 -2.52 -19.08 -3.03
N ASP A 29 -1.69 -18.56 -2.15
CA ASP A 29 -2.05 -18.28 -0.76
C ASP A 29 -2.47 -16.82 -0.53
N VAL A 30 -2.51 -16.02 -1.61
CA VAL A 30 -2.90 -14.60 -1.58
C VAL A 30 -4.35 -14.45 -2.00
N GLU A 31 -5.15 -13.81 -1.13
CA GLU A 31 -6.55 -13.46 -1.40
C GLU A 31 -6.74 -11.95 -1.24
N ILE A 32 -7.48 -11.33 -2.16
CA ILE A 32 -7.68 -9.87 -2.14
C ILE A 32 -8.46 -9.40 -0.92
N GLU A 33 -9.34 -10.24 -0.41
CA GLU A 33 -10.12 -9.98 0.80
C GLU A 33 -9.22 -9.88 2.03
N ASP A 34 -8.18 -10.73 2.14
CA ASP A 34 -7.20 -10.68 3.24
C ASP A 34 -6.35 -9.41 3.14
N ILE A 35 -5.91 -9.04 1.93
CA ILE A 35 -5.18 -7.80 1.68
C ILE A 35 -6.03 -6.59 2.10
N ALA A 36 -7.23 -6.48 1.58
CA ALA A 36 -8.13 -5.36 1.87
C ALA A 36 -8.44 -5.26 3.37
N HIS A 37 -8.67 -6.41 4.04
CA HIS A 37 -8.92 -6.48 5.47
C HIS A 37 -7.73 -6.00 6.30
N GLY A 38 -6.53 -6.48 5.97
CA GLY A 38 -5.30 -6.10 6.65
C GLY A 38 -4.99 -4.62 6.46
N LEU A 39 -4.91 -4.15 5.22
CA LEU A 39 -4.58 -2.76 4.89
C LEU A 39 -5.57 -1.75 5.50
N ALA A 40 -6.84 -2.11 5.62
CA ALA A 40 -7.84 -1.25 6.26
C ALA A 40 -7.63 -1.09 7.78
N ARG A 41 -6.84 -1.95 8.41
CA ARG A 41 -6.53 -1.97 9.85
C ARG A 41 -5.09 -1.60 10.17
N VAL A 42 -4.28 -1.37 9.15
CA VAL A 42 -2.93 -0.81 9.30
C VAL A 42 -3.02 0.71 9.22
N ALA A 43 -2.62 1.39 10.28
CA ALA A 43 -2.62 2.84 10.34
C ALA A 43 -1.40 3.41 9.63
N ARG A 44 -1.60 4.40 8.76
CA ARG A 44 -0.52 5.24 8.22
C ARG A 44 0.13 6.06 9.34
N TRP A 45 1.38 6.45 9.16
CA TRP A 45 2.13 7.28 10.11
C TRP A 45 2.24 6.67 11.50
N ASN A 46 2.24 5.32 11.61
CA ASN A 46 2.19 4.61 12.90
C ASN A 46 1.07 5.11 13.83
N GLY A 47 -0.05 5.55 13.26
CA GLY A 47 -1.17 6.11 14.01
C GLY A 47 -0.92 7.51 14.60
N GLN A 48 0.22 8.16 14.31
CA GLN A 48 0.52 9.52 14.77
C GLN A 48 -0.21 10.55 13.90
N THR A 49 -1.53 10.44 13.87
CA THR A 49 -2.43 11.29 13.09
C THR A 49 -3.49 11.93 13.97
N ARG A 50 -3.92 13.13 13.59
CA ARG A 50 -5.02 13.85 14.26
C ARG A 50 -6.36 13.19 13.94
N GLY A 51 -7.31 13.30 14.86
CA GLY A 51 -8.67 12.77 14.69
C GLY A 51 -8.90 11.47 15.44
N GLY A 52 -10.16 11.03 15.48
CA GLY A 52 -10.58 9.81 16.19
C GLY A 52 -10.47 8.52 15.38
N VAL A 53 -10.21 8.63 14.08
CA VAL A 53 -10.06 7.50 13.14
C VAL A 53 -8.74 7.67 12.40
N SER A 54 -7.89 6.66 12.44
CA SER A 54 -6.61 6.68 11.73
C SER A 54 -6.83 6.58 10.22
N PHE A 55 -6.05 7.32 9.43
CA PHE A 55 -5.96 7.11 7.99
C PHE A 55 -5.27 5.77 7.72
N SER A 56 -5.93 4.88 6.98
CA SER A 56 -5.44 3.51 6.78
C SER A 56 -4.60 3.37 5.51
N VAL A 57 -3.76 2.32 5.44
CA VAL A 57 -3.03 1.98 4.22
C VAL A 57 -3.99 1.66 3.07
N ALA A 58 -5.15 1.06 3.33
CA ALA A 58 -6.16 0.84 2.30
C ALA A 58 -6.64 2.15 1.67
N GLN A 59 -6.88 3.20 2.48
CA GLN A 59 -7.27 4.52 1.97
C GLN A 59 -6.13 5.18 1.18
N HIS A 60 -4.90 5.12 1.71
CA HIS A 60 -3.70 5.59 1.03
C HIS A 60 -3.56 4.94 -0.36
N SER A 61 -3.65 3.63 -0.44
CA SER A 61 -3.54 2.88 -1.70
C SER A 61 -4.61 3.28 -2.73
N VAL A 62 -5.85 3.50 -2.27
CA VAL A 62 -6.91 4.04 -3.13
C VAL A 62 -6.57 5.45 -3.60
N LEU A 63 -6.13 6.32 -2.69
CA LEU A 63 -5.75 7.70 -3.03
C LEU A 63 -4.61 7.73 -4.05
N VAL A 64 -3.57 6.90 -3.89
CA VAL A 64 -2.46 6.78 -4.84
C VAL A 64 -2.94 6.35 -6.23
N ALA A 65 -3.82 5.35 -6.32
CA ALA A 65 -4.37 4.89 -7.59
C ALA A 65 -5.22 5.97 -8.30
N GLU A 66 -5.98 6.75 -7.52
CA GLU A 66 -6.79 7.86 -8.06
C GLU A 66 -5.91 9.03 -8.49
N ILE A 67 -4.88 9.39 -7.71
CA ILE A 67 -3.90 10.42 -8.07
C ILE A 67 -3.17 10.02 -9.36
N LEU A 68 -2.74 8.77 -9.52
CA LEU A 68 -2.13 8.29 -10.75
C LEU A 68 -3.03 8.56 -11.95
N GLY A 69 -4.33 8.26 -11.83
CA GLY A 69 -5.29 8.52 -12.90
C GLY A 69 -5.56 10.01 -13.15
N LEU A 70 -5.26 10.89 -12.19
CA LEU A 70 -5.32 12.35 -12.39
C LEU A 70 -4.05 12.90 -13.03
N LEU A 71 -2.89 12.29 -12.73
CA LEU A 71 -1.60 12.64 -13.35
C LEU A 71 -1.52 12.15 -14.80
N ASP A 72 -2.02 10.96 -15.07
CA ASP A 72 -2.13 10.40 -16.43
C ASP A 72 -3.54 9.84 -16.68
N PRO A 73 -4.46 10.64 -17.23
CA PRO A 73 -5.80 10.19 -17.55
C PRO A 73 -5.85 9.07 -18.61
N ALA A 74 -4.80 8.91 -19.40
CA ALA A 74 -4.68 7.86 -20.42
C ALA A 74 -4.08 6.56 -19.85
N ALA A 75 -3.67 6.55 -18.58
CA ALA A 75 -3.07 5.38 -17.94
C ALA A 75 -4.00 4.16 -18.03
N PRO A 76 -3.52 3.00 -18.49
CA PRO A 76 -4.31 1.78 -18.54
C PRO A 76 -4.82 1.38 -17.16
N ALA A 77 -5.95 0.69 -17.09
CA ALA A 77 -6.53 0.18 -15.82
C ALA A 77 -5.52 -0.65 -15.00
N ARG A 78 -4.67 -1.46 -15.67
CA ARG A 78 -3.59 -2.21 -15.03
C ARG A 78 -2.58 -1.34 -14.27
N TRP A 79 -2.35 -0.10 -14.69
CA TRP A 79 -1.45 0.81 -13.99
C TRP A 79 -2.07 1.32 -12.69
N ARG A 80 -3.39 1.59 -12.72
CA ARG A 80 -4.13 1.93 -11.51
C ARG A 80 -4.22 0.76 -10.54
N LEU A 81 -4.36 -0.46 -11.07
CA LEU A 81 -4.33 -1.68 -10.25
C LEU A 81 -2.96 -1.89 -9.61
N PHE A 82 -1.87 -1.70 -10.36
CA PHE A 82 -0.52 -1.72 -9.81
C PHE A 82 -0.36 -0.70 -8.68
N ALA A 83 -0.79 0.56 -8.90
CA ALA A 83 -0.74 1.61 -7.90
C ALA A 83 -1.61 1.31 -6.66
N LEU A 84 -2.77 0.67 -6.84
CA LEU A 84 -3.61 0.21 -5.73
C LEU A 84 -2.91 -0.86 -4.87
N LEU A 85 -2.06 -1.69 -5.48
CA LEU A 85 -1.40 -2.80 -4.83
C LEU A 85 0.07 -2.51 -4.43
N HIS A 86 0.55 -1.25 -4.61
CA HIS A 86 1.96 -0.92 -4.42
C HIS A 86 2.46 -1.16 -2.98
N ASP A 87 1.61 -0.90 -1.98
CA ASP A 87 1.86 -1.14 -0.56
C ASP A 87 1.12 -2.39 -0.04
N ALA A 88 0.63 -3.27 -0.95
CA ALA A 88 -0.10 -4.46 -0.54
C ALA A 88 0.66 -5.36 0.45
N PRO A 89 2.00 -5.56 0.39
CA PRO A 89 2.73 -6.33 1.39
C PRO A 89 2.48 -5.90 2.83
N GLU A 90 2.12 -4.65 3.07
CA GLU A 90 1.91 -4.09 4.41
C GLU A 90 0.72 -4.71 5.15
N TYR A 91 -0.17 -5.46 4.47
CA TYR A 91 -1.23 -6.22 5.15
C TYR A 91 -0.67 -7.32 6.09
N VAL A 92 0.61 -7.69 5.92
CA VAL A 92 1.32 -8.69 6.72
C VAL A 92 2.42 -8.05 7.56
N ILE A 93 3.22 -7.16 6.94
CA ILE A 93 4.42 -6.61 7.57
C ILE A 93 4.17 -5.26 8.25
N GLY A 94 3.00 -4.64 8.03
CA GLY A 94 2.65 -3.31 8.58
C GLY A 94 3.28 -2.15 7.81
N ASP A 95 2.73 -0.94 7.99
CA ASP A 95 3.30 0.30 7.44
C ASP A 95 4.50 0.72 8.29
N MET A 96 5.69 0.53 7.75
CA MET A 96 6.93 0.92 8.40
C MET A 96 7.45 2.24 7.84
N ILE A 97 7.69 3.21 8.71
CA ILE A 97 8.27 4.49 8.32
C ILE A 97 9.65 4.33 7.68
N SER A 98 9.95 5.18 6.69
CA SER A 98 11.20 5.10 5.92
C SER A 98 12.49 5.05 6.77
N PRO A 99 12.64 5.80 7.88
CA PRO A 99 13.81 5.68 8.75
C PRO A 99 13.96 4.29 9.36
N PHE A 100 12.86 3.62 9.71
CA PHE A 100 12.90 2.27 10.30
C PHE A 100 13.19 1.22 9.21
N LYS A 101 12.58 1.33 8.02
CA LYS A 101 12.95 0.49 6.85
C LYS A 101 14.45 0.58 6.54
N ALA A 102 15.02 1.79 6.60
CA ALA A 102 16.45 1.99 6.39
C ALA A 102 17.32 1.33 7.46
N ALA A 103 16.90 1.35 8.73
CA ALA A 103 17.61 0.72 9.84
C ALA A 103 17.58 -0.81 9.78
N LEU A 104 16.48 -1.42 9.31
CA LEU A 104 16.35 -2.88 9.14
C LEU A 104 17.15 -3.42 7.95
N GLY A 105 17.44 -2.58 6.95
CA GLY A 105 18.31 -2.91 5.82
C GLY A 105 17.73 -3.92 4.84
N GLU A 106 18.62 -4.75 4.25
CA GLU A 106 18.29 -5.63 3.12
C GLU A 106 17.32 -6.76 3.47
N VAL A 107 17.43 -7.32 4.66
CA VAL A 107 16.58 -8.46 5.08
C VAL A 107 15.09 -8.09 5.02
N TYR A 108 14.75 -6.89 5.45
CA TYR A 108 13.38 -6.40 5.37
C TYR A 108 12.93 -6.24 3.90
N ARG A 109 13.77 -5.61 3.06
CA ARG A 109 13.47 -5.41 1.64
C ARG A 109 13.24 -6.72 0.90
N GLU A 110 14.06 -7.72 1.16
CA GLU A 110 13.91 -9.04 0.55
C GLU A 110 12.57 -9.72 0.90
N VAL A 111 12.08 -9.54 2.11
CA VAL A 111 10.76 -10.07 2.52
C VAL A 111 9.65 -9.29 1.82
N GLU A 112 9.72 -7.95 1.83
CA GLU A 112 8.77 -7.06 1.18
C GLU A 112 8.69 -7.35 -0.34
N ASP A 113 9.83 -7.50 -1.01
CA ASP A 113 9.91 -7.80 -2.45
C ASP A 113 9.31 -9.17 -2.80
N ARG A 114 9.56 -10.21 -1.98
CA ARG A 114 8.97 -11.53 -2.20
C ARG A 114 7.45 -11.52 -2.05
N LEU A 115 6.94 -10.85 -1.03
CA LEU A 115 5.50 -10.65 -0.84
C LEU A 115 4.89 -9.87 -2.01
N SER A 116 5.51 -8.76 -2.41
CA SER A 116 5.08 -7.94 -3.54
C SER A 116 5.01 -8.76 -4.84
N ARG A 117 6.05 -9.53 -5.16
CA ARG A 117 6.07 -10.41 -6.34
C ARG A 117 4.95 -11.44 -6.31
N ALA A 118 4.73 -12.11 -5.18
CA ALA A 118 3.66 -13.10 -5.05
C ALA A 118 2.27 -12.48 -5.24
N ILE A 119 2.05 -11.28 -4.66
CA ILE A 119 0.80 -10.53 -4.79
C ILE A 119 0.57 -10.11 -6.24
N LEU A 120 1.55 -9.48 -6.88
CA LEU A 120 1.42 -9.02 -8.26
C LEU A 120 1.19 -10.19 -9.23
N GLN A 121 1.90 -11.31 -9.05
CA GLN A 121 1.70 -12.54 -9.83
C GLN A 121 0.30 -13.12 -9.64
N ARG A 122 -0.25 -13.08 -8.41
CA ARG A 122 -1.63 -13.56 -8.13
C ARG A 122 -2.66 -12.86 -8.99
N PHE A 123 -2.46 -11.56 -9.24
CA PHE A 123 -3.38 -10.73 -10.00
C PHE A 123 -2.91 -10.45 -11.44
N SER A 124 -2.03 -11.30 -11.98
CA SER A 124 -1.53 -11.23 -13.37
C SER A 124 -0.89 -9.88 -13.73
N ILE A 125 -0.28 -9.22 -12.73
CA ILE A 125 0.49 -7.99 -12.91
C ILE A 125 1.97 -8.35 -12.94
N THR A 126 2.74 -7.73 -13.86
CA THR A 126 4.19 -7.93 -13.90
C THR A 126 4.85 -7.40 -12.63
N PRO A 127 5.69 -8.21 -11.94
CA PRO A 127 6.45 -7.76 -10.78
C PRO A 127 7.52 -6.71 -11.12
N ASP A 128 7.97 -6.66 -12.36
CA ASP A 128 8.95 -5.71 -12.85
C ASP A 128 8.25 -4.67 -13.76
N PRO A 129 7.69 -3.59 -13.18
CA PRO A 129 6.90 -2.63 -13.92
C PRO A 129 7.79 -1.79 -14.87
N PRO A 130 7.24 -1.32 -16.02
CA PRO A 130 7.91 -0.33 -16.83
C PRO A 130 8.33 0.89 -16.01
N LEU A 131 9.48 1.49 -16.36
CA LEU A 131 10.04 2.63 -15.62
C LEU A 131 9.06 3.81 -15.51
N ALA A 132 8.24 4.02 -16.54
CA ALA A 132 7.19 5.03 -16.54
C ALA A 132 6.13 4.77 -15.46
N LEU A 133 5.68 3.50 -15.32
CA LEU A 133 4.73 3.12 -14.28
C LEU A 133 5.33 3.28 -12.88
N ALA A 134 6.56 2.80 -12.66
CA ALA A 134 7.24 2.95 -11.38
C ALA A 134 7.37 4.44 -10.98
N ARG A 135 7.73 5.31 -11.93
CA ARG A 135 7.87 6.75 -11.69
C ARG A 135 6.55 7.43 -11.35
N ILE A 136 5.51 7.19 -12.14
CA ILE A 136 4.21 7.84 -11.90
C ILE A 136 3.55 7.33 -10.62
N THR A 137 3.71 6.04 -10.27
CA THR A 137 3.25 5.51 -8.99
C THR A 137 3.98 6.19 -7.83
N LYS A 138 5.30 6.34 -7.92
CA LYS A 138 6.09 7.03 -6.88
C LYS A 138 5.74 8.51 -6.76
N GLN A 139 5.41 9.17 -7.86
CA GLN A 139 4.92 10.56 -7.87
C GLN A 139 3.56 10.64 -7.19
N ALA A 140 2.63 9.74 -7.52
CA ALA A 140 1.31 9.67 -6.90
C ALA A 140 1.38 9.40 -5.38
N ASP A 141 2.25 8.48 -4.96
CA ASP A 141 2.53 8.19 -3.55
C ASP A 141 3.03 9.45 -2.79
N ARG A 142 3.99 10.19 -3.37
CA ARG A 142 4.49 11.44 -2.76
C ARG A 142 3.39 12.51 -2.63
N VAL A 143 2.53 12.66 -3.64
CA VAL A 143 1.40 13.60 -3.58
C VAL A 143 0.41 13.17 -2.50
N SER A 144 0.13 11.88 -2.36
CA SER A 144 -0.70 11.33 -1.28
C SER A 144 -0.07 11.65 0.09
N ALA A 145 1.20 11.32 0.27
CA ALA A 145 1.95 11.58 1.51
C ALA A 145 1.98 13.07 1.88
N PHE A 146 2.07 13.98 0.90
CA PHE A 146 2.00 15.43 1.14
C PHE A 146 0.65 15.84 1.77
N PHE A 147 -0.47 15.35 1.21
CA PHE A 147 -1.79 15.69 1.75
C PHE A 147 -2.03 15.03 3.11
N GLU A 148 -1.63 13.78 3.29
CA GLU A 148 -1.72 13.08 4.57
C GLU A 148 -0.91 13.80 5.65
N ALA A 149 0.33 14.20 5.34
CA ALA A 149 1.23 14.91 6.26
C ALA A 149 0.62 16.22 6.73
N THR A 150 0.14 17.03 5.79
CA THR A 150 -0.39 18.39 6.10
C THR A 150 -1.75 18.34 6.79
N LEU A 151 -2.61 17.38 6.44
CA LEU A 151 -3.96 17.28 7.02
C LEU A 151 -3.97 16.53 8.35
N TYR A 152 -3.15 15.49 8.50
CA TYR A 152 -3.28 14.55 9.61
C TYR A 152 -2.03 14.41 10.47
N ALA A 153 -0.82 14.33 9.88
CA ALA A 153 0.40 14.04 10.63
C ALA A 153 1.07 15.28 11.26
N GLY A 154 0.45 16.46 11.11
CA GLY A 154 0.88 17.67 11.80
C GLY A 154 2.02 18.44 11.16
N PHE A 155 2.42 18.08 9.94
CA PHE A 155 3.41 18.84 9.16
C PHE A 155 2.85 20.18 8.71
N ASP A 156 3.66 21.22 8.73
CA ASP A 156 3.33 22.41 7.98
C ASP A 156 3.60 22.23 6.48
N LYS A 157 3.12 23.19 5.68
CA LYS A 157 3.25 23.11 4.23
C LYS A 157 4.70 23.08 3.77
N HIS A 158 5.57 23.85 4.38
CA HIS A 158 6.98 23.96 3.99
C HIS A 158 7.76 22.68 4.32
N GLU A 159 7.51 22.10 5.49
CA GLU A 159 8.06 20.80 5.87
C GLU A 159 7.62 19.69 4.91
N ALA A 160 6.33 19.65 4.58
CA ALA A 160 5.79 18.68 3.65
C ALA A 160 6.34 18.84 2.22
N GLU A 161 6.48 20.10 1.73
CA GLU A 161 7.10 20.37 0.42
C GLU A 161 8.58 19.95 0.38
N THR A 162 9.30 20.11 1.48
CA THR A 162 10.71 19.71 1.57
C THR A 162 10.88 18.20 1.49
N LEU A 163 9.97 17.42 2.11
CA LEU A 163 10.08 15.97 2.19
C LEU A 163 9.44 15.24 0.99
N PHE A 164 8.29 15.73 0.53
CA PHE A 164 7.48 15.03 -0.49
C PHE A 164 7.44 15.78 -1.83
N GLY A 165 7.86 17.03 -1.87
CA GLY A 165 7.70 17.93 -3.02
C GLY A 165 6.35 18.65 -3.01
N ALA A 166 6.24 19.73 -3.78
CA ALA A 166 4.97 20.43 -3.96
C ALA A 166 4.02 19.55 -4.79
N PRO A 167 2.74 19.40 -4.38
CA PRO A 167 1.78 18.58 -5.11
C PRO A 167 1.39 19.22 -6.44
N GLU A 168 1.41 18.44 -7.52
CA GLU A 168 0.99 18.88 -8.85
C GLU A 168 -0.54 18.85 -9.02
N ILE A 169 -1.25 18.34 -8.01
CA ILE A 169 -2.70 18.18 -8.00
C ILE A 169 -3.29 19.04 -6.89
N GLU A 170 -4.37 19.74 -7.20
CA GLU A 170 -5.08 20.52 -6.19
C GLU A 170 -5.86 19.62 -5.23
N LEU A 171 -5.85 19.96 -3.93
CA LEU A 171 -6.54 19.25 -2.87
C LEU A 171 -8.00 18.91 -3.22
N ARG A 172 -8.76 19.87 -3.79
CA ARG A 172 -10.18 19.68 -4.16
C ARG A 172 -10.44 18.50 -5.09
N ARG A 173 -9.43 18.08 -5.87
CA ARG A 173 -9.58 16.95 -6.81
C ARG A 173 -9.49 15.59 -6.09
N VAL A 174 -8.93 15.54 -4.90
CA VAL A 174 -8.68 14.32 -4.13
C VAL A 174 -9.38 14.30 -2.77
N GLU A 175 -9.98 15.40 -2.35
CA GLU A 175 -10.57 15.62 -1.02
C GLU A 175 -11.53 14.50 -0.59
N LYS A 176 -12.33 13.99 -1.50
CA LYS A 176 -13.30 12.92 -1.22
C LYS A 176 -12.67 11.59 -0.75
N TRP A 177 -11.40 11.34 -1.06
CA TRP A 177 -10.67 10.15 -0.64
C TRP A 177 -9.81 10.37 0.59
N LEU A 178 -9.67 11.62 1.04
CA LEU A 178 -8.85 11.99 2.19
C LEU A 178 -9.60 11.87 3.53
N ALA A 179 -10.92 11.97 3.55
CA ALA A 179 -11.67 11.84 4.81
C ALA A 179 -11.42 10.47 5.47
N PRO A 180 -10.91 10.41 6.74
CA PRO A 180 -10.66 9.14 7.41
C PRO A 180 -11.94 8.30 7.51
N MET A 181 -11.82 7.01 7.24
CA MET A 181 -12.92 6.05 7.17
C MET A 181 -12.75 4.96 8.23
N LEU A 182 -13.86 4.43 8.74
CA LEU A 182 -13.82 3.22 9.54
C LEU A 182 -13.21 2.05 8.72
N PRO A 183 -12.57 1.08 9.36
CA PRO A 183 -11.89 -0.02 8.66
C PRO A 183 -12.79 -0.76 7.66
N GLU A 184 -14.06 -0.97 7.97
CA GLU A 184 -15.02 -1.65 7.11
C GLU A 184 -15.34 -0.84 5.84
N GLN A 185 -15.39 0.48 5.97
CA GLN A 185 -15.61 1.40 4.83
C GLN A 185 -14.37 1.46 3.94
N ALA A 186 -13.18 1.57 4.53
CA ALA A 186 -11.91 1.58 3.81
C ALA A 186 -11.69 0.26 3.06
N GLN A 187 -12.00 -0.89 3.70
CA GLN A 187 -11.96 -2.21 3.09
C GLN A 187 -12.92 -2.32 1.90
N ALA A 188 -14.16 -1.87 2.07
CA ALA A 188 -15.17 -1.91 1.00
C ALA A 188 -14.75 -1.06 -0.21
N LEU A 189 -14.24 0.15 0.04
CA LEU A 189 -13.75 1.06 -1.00
C LEU A 189 -12.55 0.45 -1.75
N PHE A 190 -11.60 -0.14 -1.04
CA PHE A 190 -10.44 -0.80 -1.65
C PHE A 190 -10.88 -1.94 -2.58
N LEU A 191 -11.78 -2.81 -2.13
CA LEU A 191 -12.33 -3.91 -2.93
C LEU A 191 -13.14 -3.42 -4.14
N GLU A 192 -13.90 -2.34 -4.00
CA GLU A 192 -14.61 -1.70 -5.12
C GLU A 192 -13.63 -1.23 -6.20
N LYS A 193 -12.55 -0.53 -5.80
CA LYS A 193 -11.52 -0.05 -6.71
C LYS A 193 -10.75 -1.18 -7.36
N PHE A 194 -10.38 -2.21 -6.59
CA PHE A 194 -9.76 -3.40 -7.13
C PHE A 194 -10.61 -4.03 -8.25
N ARG A 195 -11.89 -4.31 -8.01
CA ARG A 195 -12.81 -4.88 -9.00
C ARG A 195 -12.99 -3.98 -10.22
N THR A 196 -12.96 -2.67 -10.03
CA THR A 196 -13.08 -1.70 -11.12
C THR A 196 -11.87 -1.76 -12.05
N TYR A 197 -10.66 -1.81 -11.50
CA TYR A 197 -9.43 -1.84 -12.29
C TYR A 197 -9.13 -3.22 -12.87
N GLU A 198 -9.48 -4.31 -12.16
CA GLU A 198 -9.32 -5.68 -12.65
C GLU A 198 -10.18 -5.95 -13.89
N LYS A 199 -11.41 -5.45 -13.97
CA LYS A 199 -12.29 -5.58 -15.16
C LYS A 199 -11.76 -4.89 -16.40
N GLY A 200 -10.82 -3.98 -16.27
CA GLY A 200 -10.18 -3.29 -17.38
C GLY A 200 -8.91 -3.98 -17.91
N LEU A 201 -8.59 -5.20 -17.39
CA LEU A 201 -7.52 -6.05 -17.88
C LEU A 201 -8.01 -6.89 -19.04
#